data_7419176f44de6110a40d33fa2b9420c3
#
_entry.id   7419176f44de6110a40d33fa2b9420c3
#
_cell.length_a   1.000
_cell.length_b   1.000
_cell.length_c   1.000
_cell.angle_alpha   90.00
_cell.angle_beta   90.00
_cell.angle_gamma   90.00
#
_symmetry.space_group_name_H-M   'P 1'
#
loop_
_entity.id
_entity.type
_entity.pdbx_description
1 polymer ?
#
loop_
_entity_poly.entity_id
_entity_poly.type
_entity_poly.pdbx_seq_one_letter_code
_entity_poly.pdbx_strand_id
1 'polypeptide(L)'
;MLAVRVSSGTTFPPFDDAVGQTRILTGTLAEAQEAALSAAGFTLVASAPTDAPYLVFSDRVWFTASFLRCVRATGGVGRVRISDETWLREMGPLQTAPERPEVALLAAGAPPSLDGPDLPVDLQLRAAPPVVLHPAFAHAQRPLVTGTRLVHGVEHWSHVLRVNLLALVATAEEAKAEFEASPFWKRALRVIGILLRARSIKPHAIARALNRVGTGCTIHPTAVVEACQLGNNVEVGPYALLRGCIVGDGAKIEDYAHASVSVIGAGARLGRTAMCNFSVLYPGAFVSAGGGWQMCVFGRDAFVAMTATAYDLSFGGPIRVVHRGAVVSAETHFLGVAIGHRAKIGAHVKMGYGMAVPNDAFLVAPSGDVLRKWPDAIEGAATVRDGVAVPVVAPKPAP
;
A
#
# COMPACT_ATOMS: atom_id res chain seq x y z
N MET A 1 3.52 16.46 -25.58
CA MET A 1 3.11 17.66 -24.81
C MET A 1 4.08 17.83 -23.65
N LEU A 2 4.38 19.05 -23.24
CA LEU A 2 5.27 19.32 -22.11
C LEU A 2 4.52 19.27 -20.78
N ALA A 3 5.24 18.98 -19.70
CA ALA A 3 4.68 18.92 -18.34
C ALA A 3 5.64 19.57 -17.34
N VAL A 4 5.10 20.29 -16.37
CA VAL A 4 5.85 20.96 -15.29
C VAL A 4 5.40 20.40 -13.95
N ARG A 5 6.34 19.96 -13.12
CA ARG A 5 6.09 19.54 -11.74
C ARG A 5 6.29 20.73 -10.81
N VAL A 6 5.29 21.04 -9.99
CA VAL A 6 5.41 22.05 -8.94
C VAL A 6 5.60 21.35 -7.59
N SER A 7 6.54 21.88 -6.79
CA SER A 7 6.77 21.33 -5.46
C SER A 7 5.73 21.87 -4.48
N SER A 8 5.11 20.96 -3.72
CA SER A 8 4.18 21.33 -2.65
C SER A 8 4.88 21.66 -1.33
N GLY A 9 6.15 21.27 -1.18
CA GLY A 9 6.86 21.30 0.10
C GLY A 9 6.25 20.39 1.17
N THR A 10 5.34 19.48 0.76
CA THR A 10 4.59 18.64 1.69
C THR A 10 5.44 17.49 2.21
N THR A 11 5.38 17.26 3.51
CA THR A 11 5.78 16.07 4.20
C THR A 11 4.59 15.55 5.03
N PHE A 12 4.63 14.32 5.49
CA PHE A 12 3.60 13.80 6.40
C PHE A 12 4.20 12.78 7.39
N PRO A 13 3.75 12.85 8.66
CA PRO A 13 4.14 11.86 9.66
C PRO A 13 3.65 10.44 9.28
N PRO A 14 4.37 9.39 9.72
CA PRO A 14 5.58 9.42 10.53
C PRO A 14 6.88 9.45 9.71
N PHE A 15 6.81 9.55 8.38
CA PHE A 15 7.96 9.38 7.51
C PHE A 15 8.78 10.64 7.33
N ASP A 16 8.11 11.80 7.27
CA ASP A 16 8.71 13.15 7.15
C ASP A 16 9.66 13.34 5.95
N ASP A 17 9.64 12.41 5.00
CA ASP A 17 10.32 12.56 3.72
C ASP A 17 9.60 13.59 2.84
N ALA A 18 10.31 14.19 1.89
CA ALA A 18 9.66 14.91 0.80
C ALA A 18 8.68 13.97 0.09
N VAL A 19 7.45 14.43 -0.16
CA VAL A 19 6.36 13.58 -0.65
C VAL A 19 6.69 12.80 -1.93
N GLY A 20 7.51 13.37 -2.82
CA GLY A 20 8.01 12.69 -4.02
C GLY A 20 8.84 11.43 -3.74
N GLN A 21 9.37 11.26 -2.50
CA GLN A 21 10.12 10.07 -2.07
C GLN A 21 9.22 8.96 -1.51
N THR A 22 7.91 9.21 -1.40
CA THR A 22 6.94 8.18 -0.97
C THR A 22 7.04 6.95 -1.85
N ARG A 23 7.05 5.75 -1.24
CA ARG A 23 7.16 4.49 -2.00
C ARG A 23 5.86 4.15 -2.71
N ILE A 24 5.96 3.99 -4.01
CA ILE A 24 4.89 3.50 -4.88
C ILE A 24 5.41 2.29 -5.63
N LEU A 25 4.88 1.12 -5.31
CA LEU A 25 5.40 -0.18 -5.77
C LEU A 25 6.90 -0.31 -5.44
N THR A 26 7.74 -0.58 -6.42
CA THR A 26 9.20 -0.69 -6.22
C THR A 26 9.94 0.63 -6.34
N GLY A 27 9.29 1.68 -6.83
CA GLY A 27 9.85 3.02 -7.06
C GLY A 27 9.39 4.07 -6.03
N THR A 28 9.61 5.33 -6.36
CA THR A 28 9.12 6.50 -5.63
C THR A 28 7.92 7.12 -6.35
N LEU A 29 7.19 8.01 -5.68
CA LEU A 29 6.11 8.78 -6.30
C LEU A 29 6.63 9.61 -7.49
N ALA A 30 7.80 10.21 -7.33
CA ALA A 30 8.43 10.99 -8.41
C ALA A 30 8.72 10.13 -9.64
N GLU A 31 9.29 8.93 -9.46
CA GLU A 31 9.55 7.98 -10.54
C GLU A 31 8.25 7.46 -11.18
N ALA A 32 7.22 7.18 -10.36
CA ALA A 32 5.91 6.78 -10.85
C ALA A 32 5.25 7.88 -11.71
N GLN A 33 5.36 9.15 -11.30
CA GLN A 33 4.91 10.29 -12.10
C GLN A 33 5.64 10.37 -13.44
N GLU A 34 6.96 10.24 -13.45
CA GLU A 34 7.78 10.30 -14.68
C GLU A 34 7.46 9.15 -15.64
N ALA A 35 7.29 7.94 -15.10
CA ALA A 35 6.87 6.78 -15.89
C ALA A 35 5.49 6.98 -16.53
N ALA A 36 4.51 7.50 -15.76
CA ALA A 36 3.17 7.77 -16.26
C ALA A 36 3.16 8.89 -17.31
N LEU A 37 3.94 9.96 -17.12
CA LEU A 37 4.11 11.03 -18.10
C LEU A 37 4.68 10.50 -19.42
N SER A 38 5.79 9.77 -19.35
CA SER A 38 6.42 9.17 -20.51
C SER A 38 5.48 8.25 -21.28
N ALA A 39 4.77 7.36 -20.57
CA ALA A 39 3.80 6.43 -21.15
C ALA A 39 2.56 7.14 -21.74
N ALA A 40 2.25 8.35 -21.29
CA ALA A 40 1.18 9.18 -21.84
C ALA A 40 1.64 10.14 -22.95
N GLY A 41 2.92 10.15 -23.30
CA GLY A 41 3.50 11.03 -24.32
C GLY A 41 3.70 12.47 -23.86
N PHE A 42 4.00 12.65 -22.56
CA PHE A 42 4.43 13.92 -21.99
C PHE A 42 5.93 13.91 -21.72
N THR A 43 6.56 15.09 -21.81
CA THR A 43 7.96 15.30 -21.46
C THR A 43 8.05 16.27 -20.30
N LEU A 44 8.67 15.86 -19.20
CA LEU A 44 8.87 16.71 -18.04
C LEU A 44 9.93 17.77 -18.34
N VAL A 45 9.63 19.01 -18.02
CA VAL A 45 10.51 20.18 -18.17
C VAL A 45 10.57 21.00 -16.88
N ALA A 46 11.67 21.74 -16.70
CA ALA A 46 11.90 22.53 -15.49
C ALA A 46 11.14 23.86 -15.47
N SER A 47 10.82 24.42 -16.63
CA SER A 47 10.17 25.74 -16.75
C SER A 47 8.94 25.67 -17.64
N ALA A 48 7.99 26.58 -17.40
CA ALA A 48 6.77 26.69 -18.18
C ALA A 48 7.06 27.04 -19.64
N PRO A 49 6.48 26.30 -20.60
CA PRO A 49 6.59 26.62 -22.02
C PRO A 49 5.88 27.92 -22.38
N THR A 50 6.45 28.68 -23.31
CA THR A 50 5.86 29.94 -23.79
C THR A 50 5.07 29.79 -25.08
N ASP A 51 5.28 28.71 -25.82
CA ASP A 51 4.86 28.51 -27.22
C ASP A 51 3.77 27.43 -27.39
N ALA A 52 3.50 26.63 -26.38
CA ALA A 52 2.52 25.56 -26.43
C ALA A 52 1.80 25.33 -25.11
N PRO A 53 0.55 24.84 -25.13
CA PRO A 53 -0.14 24.39 -23.93
C PRO A 53 0.63 23.26 -23.24
N TYR A 54 0.55 23.22 -21.92
CA TYR A 54 1.30 22.24 -21.12
C TYR A 54 0.52 21.77 -19.88
N LEU A 55 0.91 20.62 -19.34
CA LEU A 55 0.40 20.07 -18.11
C LEU A 55 1.18 20.67 -16.91
N VAL A 56 0.48 21.08 -15.87
CA VAL A 56 1.08 21.34 -14.55
C VAL A 56 0.49 20.38 -13.53
N PHE A 57 1.33 19.87 -12.63
CA PHE A 57 0.91 18.96 -11.57
C PHE A 57 1.80 19.10 -10.33
N SER A 58 1.23 18.75 -9.16
CA SER A 58 1.96 18.76 -7.90
C SER A 58 2.78 17.49 -7.71
N ASP A 59 3.91 17.59 -7.02
CA ASP A 59 4.77 16.47 -6.62
C ASP A 59 4.08 15.47 -5.68
N ARG A 60 2.93 15.84 -5.07
CA ARG A 60 2.15 14.98 -4.18
C ARG A 60 1.00 14.23 -4.85
N VAL A 61 0.82 14.34 -6.15
CA VAL A 61 -0.28 13.67 -6.85
C VAL A 61 0.22 12.43 -7.60
N TRP A 62 -0.34 11.28 -7.28
CA TRP A 62 -0.17 10.07 -8.08
C TRP A 62 -1.24 9.99 -9.16
N PHE A 63 -0.88 9.54 -10.34
CA PHE A 63 -1.79 9.34 -11.47
C PHE A 63 -1.30 8.24 -12.40
N THR A 64 -2.23 7.68 -13.18
CA THR A 64 -1.93 6.70 -14.23
C THR A 64 -1.71 7.37 -15.59
N ALA A 65 -1.03 6.70 -16.49
CA ALA A 65 -0.85 7.16 -17.88
C ALA A 65 -2.20 7.32 -18.61
N SER A 66 -3.17 6.44 -18.34
CA SER A 66 -4.50 6.50 -18.92
C SER A 66 -5.30 7.72 -18.45
N PHE A 67 -5.13 8.13 -17.20
CA PHE A 67 -5.68 9.40 -16.70
C PHE A 67 -5.09 10.59 -17.45
N LEU A 68 -3.77 10.66 -17.60
CA LEU A 68 -3.11 11.75 -18.34
C LEU A 68 -3.53 11.82 -19.80
N ARG A 69 -3.68 10.67 -20.47
CA ARG A 69 -4.22 10.61 -21.83
C ARG A 69 -5.65 11.17 -21.90
N CYS A 70 -6.49 10.86 -20.90
CA CYS A 70 -7.84 11.41 -20.80
C CYS A 70 -7.81 12.93 -20.61
N VAL A 71 -6.99 13.44 -19.68
CA VAL A 71 -6.82 14.89 -19.47
C VAL A 71 -6.40 15.58 -20.77
N ARG A 72 -5.41 15.06 -21.48
CA ARG A 72 -4.97 15.62 -22.78
C ARG A 72 -6.08 15.60 -23.82
N ALA A 73 -6.91 14.55 -23.86
CA ALA A 73 -7.97 14.40 -24.85
C ALA A 73 -9.15 15.37 -24.67
N THR A 74 -9.27 16.02 -23.49
CA THR A 74 -10.30 17.05 -23.29
C THR A 74 -10.10 18.25 -24.19
N GLY A 75 -8.86 18.57 -24.56
CA GLY A 75 -8.49 19.75 -25.37
C GLY A 75 -8.76 21.10 -24.66
N GLY A 76 -9.26 21.09 -23.44
CA GLY A 76 -9.57 22.29 -22.65
C GLY A 76 -8.37 22.78 -21.83
N VAL A 77 -8.52 23.98 -21.27
CA VAL A 77 -7.58 24.57 -20.33
C VAL A 77 -8.29 24.72 -18.99
N GLY A 78 -7.65 24.32 -17.90
CA GLY A 78 -8.21 24.43 -16.56
C GLY A 78 -7.67 23.37 -15.61
N ARG A 79 -8.10 23.43 -14.36
CA ARG A 79 -7.79 22.46 -13.32
C ARG A 79 -8.75 21.27 -13.41
N VAL A 80 -8.20 20.07 -13.34
CA VAL A 80 -8.99 18.82 -13.37
C VAL A 80 -10.06 18.85 -12.27
N ARG A 81 -11.28 18.46 -12.65
CA ARG A 81 -12.40 18.24 -11.75
C ARG A 81 -12.97 16.83 -11.93
N ILE A 82 -13.13 16.13 -10.80
CA ILE A 82 -13.72 14.80 -10.70
C ILE A 82 -15.08 14.95 -10.03
N SER A 83 -16.11 14.38 -10.63
CA SER A 83 -17.49 14.38 -10.12
C SER A 83 -18.00 12.98 -9.74
N ASP A 84 -17.17 11.94 -9.84
CA ASP A 84 -17.58 10.58 -9.48
C ASP A 84 -17.72 10.46 -7.95
N GLU A 85 -18.98 10.37 -7.49
CA GLU A 85 -19.32 10.31 -6.07
C GLU A 85 -18.72 9.07 -5.37
N THR A 86 -18.64 7.93 -6.08
CA THR A 86 -18.06 6.71 -5.53
C THR A 86 -16.56 6.91 -5.28
N TRP A 87 -15.86 7.51 -6.24
CA TRP A 87 -14.45 7.86 -6.07
C TRP A 87 -14.24 8.80 -4.90
N LEU A 88 -15.00 9.88 -4.84
CA LEU A 88 -14.87 10.89 -3.79
C LEU A 88 -15.14 10.31 -2.40
N ARG A 89 -16.16 9.46 -2.27
CA ARG A 89 -16.48 8.78 -1.01
C ARG A 89 -15.41 7.79 -0.59
N GLU A 90 -14.91 6.95 -1.50
CA GLU A 90 -13.97 5.87 -1.15
C GLU A 90 -12.51 6.33 -1.10
N MET A 91 -12.12 7.24 -1.99
CA MET A 91 -10.72 7.67 -2.15
C MET A 91 -10.46 9.09 -1.64
N GLY A 92 -11.51 9.89 -1.41
CA GLY A 92 -11.41 11.27 -0.92
C GLY A 92 -10.94 11.48 0.52
N PRO A 93 -11.27 10.60 1.49
CA PRO A 93 -10.95 10.87 2.88
C PRO A 93 -9.49 11.22 3.12
N LEU A 94 -9.24 12.24 3.96
CA LEU A 94 -7.94 12.82 4.32
C LEU A 94 -7.22 13.58 3.20
N GLN A 95 -7.81 13.75 2.03
CA GLN A 95 -7.34 14.69 1.01
C GLN A 95 -7.97 16.08 1.20
N THR A 96 -7.27 17.13 0.82
CA THR A 96 -7.75 18.52 0.97
C THR A 96 -8.89 18.84 0.01
N ALA A 97 -8.76 18.45 -1.25
CA ALA A 97 -9.71 18.73 -2.32
C ALA A 97 -9.74 17.52 -3.29
N PRO A 98 -10.34 16.40 -2.89
CA PRO A 98 -10.32 15.17 -3.70
C PRO A 98 -11.05 15.34 -5.04
N GLU A 99 -12.03 16.24 -5.12
CA GLU A 99 -12.77 16.57 -6.35
C GLU A 99 -11.96 17.44 -7.31
N ARG A 100 -10.91 18.11 -6.83
CA ARG A 100 -10.02 18.98 -7.63
C ARG A 100 -8.55 18.60 -7.41
N PRO A 101 -8.09 17.47 -7.92
CA PRO A 101 -6.70 17.06 -7.78
C PRO A 101 -5.77 18.13 -8.35
N GLU A 102 -4.56 18.19 -7.85
CA GLU A 102 -3.57 19.19 -8.24
C GLU A 102 -2.94 18.82 -9.60
N VAL A 103 -3.77 18.82 -10.64
CA VAL A 103 -3.41 18.62 -12.04
C VAL A 103 -4.20 19.62 -12.89
N ALA A 104 -3.54 20.36 -13.77
CA ALA A 104 -4.18 21.31 -14.67
C ALA A 104 -3.54 21.29 -16.05
N LEU A 105 -4.32 21.63 -17.10
CA LEU A 105 -3.82 22.00 -18.42
C LEU A 105 -3.82 23.53 -18.53
N LEU A 106 -2.70 24.09 -18.91
CA LEU A 106 -2.52 25.52 -19.03
C LEU A 106 -2.26 25.92 -20.49
N ALA A 107 -2.68 27.16 -20.83
CA ALA A 107 -2.36 27.75 -22.12
C ALA A 107 -0.87 28.06 -22.24
N ALA A 108 -0.40 28.23 -23.45
CA ALA A 108 0.96 28.68 -23.75
C ALA A 108 1.28 29.99 -23.02
N GLY A 109 2.45 30.09 -22.41
CA GLY A 109 2.91 31.30 -21.68
C GLY A 109 2.21 31.60 -20.37
N ALA A 110 1.19 30.84 -19.94
CA ALA A 110 0.60 31.00 -18.62
C ALA A 110 1.63 30.63 -17.53
N PRO A 111 1.63 31.30 -16.37
CA PRO A 111 2.47 30.90 -15.24
C PRO A 111 2.01 29.53 -14.70
N PRO A 112 2.93 28.68 -14.16
CA PRO A 112 2.56 27.37 -13.62
C PRO A 112 1.72 27.56 -12.36
N SER A 113 0.40 27.43 -12.50
CA SER A 113 -0.59 27.51 -11.43
C SER A 113 -1.52 26.30 -11.45
N LEU A 114 -1.92 25.88 -10.25
CA LEU A 114 -2.94 24.85 -10.06
C LEU A 114 -4.33 25.44 -9.85
N ASP A 115 -4.48 26.74 -9.99
CA ASP A 115 -5.76 27.45 -9.99
C ASP A 115 -6.30 27.60 -11.42
N GLY A 116 -7.61 27.76 -11.55
CA GLY A 116 -8.23 27.92 -12.86
C GLY A 116 -9.66 27.39 -12.92
N PRO A 117 -10.33 27.53 -14.08
CA PRO A 117 -11.65 26.96 -14.30
C PRO A 117 -11.62 25.44 -14.21
N ASP A 118 -12.78 24.86 -13.93
CA ASP A 118 -12.93 23.41 -13.86
C ASP A 118 -12.79 22.77 -15.23
N LEU A 119 -11.93 21.73 -15.32
CA LEU A 119 -11.79 20.86 -16.45
C LEU A 119 -12.36 19.47 -16.07
N PRO A 120 -13.60 19.16 -16.44
CA PRO A 120 -14.22 17.91 -16.03
C PRO A 120 -13.54 16.71 -16.68
N VAL A 121 -13.22 15.69 -15.86
CA VAL A 121 -12.61 14.44 -16.29
C VAL A 121 -13.42 13.27 -15.78
N ASP A 122 -13.82 12.37 -16.68
CA ASP A 122 -14.50 11.14 -16.36
C ASP A 122 -13.48 10.01 -16.15
N LEU A 123 -13.43 9.46 -14.95
CA LEU A 123 -12.53 8.38 -14.57
C LEU A 123 -12.92 7.03 -15.17
N GLN A 124 -14.19 6.86 -15.58
CA GLN A 124 -14.76 5.60 -16.11
C GLN A 124 -14.49 4.41 -15.16
N LEU A 125 -14.82 4.62 -13.90
CA LEU A 125 -14.62 3.64 -12.85
C LEU A 125 -15.57 2.46 -12.97
N ARG A 126 -15.11 1.33 -12.48
CA ARG A 126 -15.92 0.12 -12.30
C ARG A 126 -15.90 -0.23 -10.82
N ALA A 127 -17.07 -0.43 -10.24
CA ALA A 127 -17.18 -1.00 -8.90
C ALA A 127 -17.08 -2.54 -9.02
N ALA A 128 -16.04 -3.11 -8.44
CA ALA A 128 -16.02 -4.56 -8.21
C ALA A 128 -16.96 -4.89 -7.04
N PRO A 129 -17.65 -6.03 -7.06
CA PRO A 129 -18.45 -6.46 -5.92
C PRO A 129 -17.54 -6.51 -4.67
N PRO A 130 -18.05 -6.07 -3.51
CA PRO A 130 -17.27 -6.10 -2.27
C PRO A 130 -16.88 -7.54 -1.96
N VAL A 131 -15.65 -7.72 -1.50
CA VAL A 131 -15.22 -9.01 -0.95
C VAL A 131 -15.96 -9.21 0.36
N VAL A 132 -16.90 -10.16 0.40
CA VAL A 132 -17.63 -10.52 1.60
C VAL A 132 -16.69 -11.20 2.57
N LEU A 133 -16.19 -10.47 3.57
CA LEU A 133 -15.29 -11.02 4.58
C LEU A 133 -16.08 -11.93 5.55
N HIS A 134 -17.11 -11.39 6.20
CA HIS A 134 -17.99 -12.11 7.12
C HIS A 134 -19.24 -11.26 7.37
N PRO A 135 -20.43 -11.83 7.61
CA PRO A 135 -21.65 -11.05 7.87
C PRO A 135 -21.52 -10.05 9.01
N ALA A 136 -20.74 -10.36 10.06
CA ALA A 136 -20.49 -9.44 11.18
C ALA A 136 -19.78 -8.12 10.74
N PHE A 137 -19.13 -8.12 9.57
CA PHE A 137 -18.42 -6.97 9.01
C PHE A 137 -19.10 -6.37 7.78
N ALA A 138 -20.36 -6.69 7.54
CA ALA A 138 -21.11 -6.17 6.40
C ALA A 138 -21.12 -4.63 6.34
N HIS A 139 -21.13 -3.97 7.50
CA HIS A 139 -21.06 -2.51 7.64
C HIS A 139 -19.68 -1.92 7.28
N ALA A 140 -18.63 -2.73 7.33
CA ALA A 140 -17.25 -2.32 7.01
C ALA A 140 -16.85 -2.63 5.56
N GLN A 141 -17.74 -3.30 4.80
CA GLN A 141 -17.46 -3.67 3.41
C GLN A 141 -17.60 -2.46 2.50
N ARG A 142 -16.58 -2.22 1.72
CA ARG A 142 -16.57 -1.17 0.70
C ARG A 142 -16.30 -1.77 -0.67
N PRO A 143 -16.93 -1.24 -1.73
CA PRO A 143 -16.62 -1.68 -3.08
C PRO A 143 -15.16 -1.36 -3.40
N LEU A 144 -14.45 -2.30 -3.99
CA LEU A 144 -13.16 -2.02 -4.59
C LEU A 144 -13.39 -1.23 -5.87
N VAL A 145 -12.94 0.01 -5.88
CA VAL A 145 -13.00 0.86 -7.07
C VAL A 145 -11.85 0.47 -8.00
N THR A 146 -12.17 0.08 -9.23
CA THR A 146 -11.19 -0.32 -10.24
C THR A 146 -11.32 0.54 -11.49
N GLY A 147 -10.24 0.68 -12.22
CA GLY A 147 -10.19 1.44 -13.45
C GLY A 147 -8.77 1.67 -13.91
N THR A 148 -8.61 2.22 -15.09
CA THR A 148 -7.30 2.61 -15.64
C THR A 148 -7.02 4.11 -15.52
N ARG A 149 -8.05 4.93 -15.33
CA ARG A 149 -7.94 6.40 -15.25
C ARG A 149 -7.99 6.85 -13.79
N LEU A 150 -6.88 6.72 -13.08
CA LEU A 150 -6.83 6.95 -11.64
C LEU A 150 -5.91 8.13 -11.31
N VAL A 151 -6.30 8.90 -10.28
CA VAL A 151 -5.52 10.02 -9.72
C VAL A 151 -5.78 10.12 -8.22
N HIS A 152 -4.76 10.35 -7.40
CA HIS A 152 -4.91 10.44 -5.95
C HIS A 152 -3.86 11.37 -5.34
N GLY A 153 -4.27 12.26 -4.43
CA GLY A 153 -3.35 13.08 -3.63
C GLY A 153 -2.72 12.29 -2.48
N VAL A 154 -1.45 12.50 -2.21
CA VAL A 154 -0.72 11.85 -1.11
C VAL A 154 -0.44 12.88 -0.02
N GLU A 155 -1.25 12.87 1.04
CA GLU A 155 -1.23 13.86 2.13
C GLU A 155 -1.16 13.24 3.53
N HIS A 156 -1.27 11.91 3.61
CA HIS A 156 -1.29 11.16 4.85
C HIS A 156 -0.69 9.77 4.63
N TRP A 157 -0.14 9.15 5.67
CA TRP A 157 0.49 7.82 5.54
C TRP A 157 -0.47 6.73 5.02
N SER A 158 -1.77 6.81 5.35
CA SER A 158 -2.75 5.86 4.81
C SER A 158 -2.93 5.96 3.30
N HIS A 159 -2.60 7.13 2.71
CA HIS A 159 -2.61 7.27 1.25
C HIS A 159 -1.50 6.45 0.58
N VAL A 160 -0.40 6.15 1.30
CA VAL A 160 0.63 5.22 0.81
C VAL A 160 0.01 3.84 0.54
N LEU A 161 -0.82 3.33 1.46
CA LEU A 161 -1.55 2.07 1.25
C LEU A 161 -2.51 2.17 0.07
N ARG A 162 -3.37 3.20 0.06
CA ARG A 162 -4.36 3.39 -1.01
C ARG A 162 -3.72 3.46 -2.39
N VAL A 163 -2.70 4.30 -2.55
CA VAL A 163 -2.04 4.49 -3.84
C VAL A 163 -1.33 3.22 -4.28
N ASN A 164 -0.69 2.48 -3.37
CA ASN A 164 -0.07 1.20 -3.74
C ASN A 164 -1.11 0.15 -4.15
N LEU A 165 -2.24 0.05 -3.46
CA LEU A 165 -3.35 -0.83 -3.86
C LEU A 165 -3.93 -0.42 -5.21
N LEU A 166 -4.16 0.87 -5.43
CA LEU A 166 -4.63 1.41 -6.71
C LEU A 166 -3.63 1.13 -7.84
N ALA A 167 -2.34 1.29 -7.57
CA ALA A 167 -1.29 1.02 -8.55
C ALA A 167 -1.21 -0.47 -8.93
N LEU A 168 -1.37 -1.38 -7.95
CA LEU A 168 -1.46 -2.83 -8.22
C LEU A 168 -2.66 -3.15 -9.11
N VAL A 169 -3.85 -2.61 -8.78
CA VAL A 169 -5.08 -2.81 -9.56
C VAL A 169 -4.94 -2.19 -10.94
N ALA A 170 -4.44 -0.95 -11.05
CA ALA A 170 -4.24 -0.28 -12.33
C ALA A 170 -3.30 -1.07 -13.25
N THR A 171 -2.21 -1.60 -12.73
CA THR A 171 -1.27 -2.44 -13.49
C THR A 171 -1.97 -3.69 -14.04
N ALA A 172 -2.84 -4.34 -13.26
CA ALA A 172 -3.60 -5.50 -13.70
C ALA A 172 -4.65 -5.12 -14.76
N GLU A 173 -5.40 -4.03 -14.56
CA GLU A 173 -6.40 -3.54 -15.51
C GLU A 173 -5.78 -3.05 -16.82
N GLU A 174 -4.62 -2.38 -16.78
CA GLU A 174 -3.88 -1.97 -17.98
C GLU A 174 -3.37 -3.19 -18.77
N ALA A 175 -2.83 -4.20 -18.08
CA ALA A 175 -2.41 -5.45 -18.73
C ALA A 175 -3.58 -6.19 -19.38
N LYS A 176 -4.76 -6.17 -18.73
CA LYS A 176 -6.00 -6.72 -19.27
C LYS A 176 -6.48 -5.93 -20.49
N ALA A 177 -6.52 -4.61 -20.40
CA ALA A 177 -6.94 -3.74 -21.52
C ALA A 177 -6.00 -3.91 -22.73
N GLU A 178 -4.69 -4.00 -22.53
CA GLU A 178 -3.72 -4.29 -23.58
C GLU A 178 -3.95 -5.66 -24.21
N PHE A 179 -4.25 -6.66 -23.39
CA PHE A 179 -4.60 -7.99 -23.87
C PHE A 179 -5.87 -7.96 -24.74
N GLU A 180 -6.93 -7.31 -24.27
CA GLU A 180 -8.21 -7.20 -25.00
C GLU A 180 -8.09 -6.40 -26.30
N ALA A 181 -7.26 -5.37 -26.33
CA ALA A 181 -6.99 -4.57 -27.53
C ALA A 181 -6.08 -5.29 -28.56
N SER A 182 -5.42 -6.37 -28.16
CA SER A 182 -4.51 -7.10 -29.03
C SER A 182 -5.29 -7.92 -30.08
N PRO A 183 -4.74 -8.10 -31.31
CA PRO A 183 -5.35 -8.96 -32.34
C PRO A 183 -5.58 -10.38 -31.80
N PHE A 184 -6.64 -11.03 -32.32
CA PHE A 184 -7.07 -12.36 -31.86
C PHE A 184 -5.91 -13.38 -31.83
N TRP A 185 -5.09 -13.43 -32.86
CA TRP A 185 -3.97 -14.36 -32.93
C TRP A 185 -2.90 -14.11 -31.84
N LYS A 186 -2.63 -12.84 -31.49
CA LYS A 186 -1.71 -12.50 -30.38
C LYS A 186 -2.31 -12.91 -29.02
N ARG A 187 -3.62 -12.71 -28.83
CA ARG A 187 -4.32 -13.19 -27.65
C ARG A 187 -4.26 -14.69 -27.52
N ALA A 188 -4.54 -15.42 -28.61
CA ALA A 188 -4.45 -16.87 -28.65
C ALA A 188 -3.04 -17.38 -28.29
N LEU A 189 -2.00 -16.79 -28.87
CA LEU A 189 -0.61 -17.14 -28.55
C LEU A 189 -0.25 -16.86 -27.08
N ARG A 190 -0.69 -15.72 -26.51
CA ARG A 190 -0.49 -15.41 -25.09
C ARG A 190 -1.18 -16.43 -24.18
N VAL A 191 -2.44 -16.78 -24.49
CA VAL A 191 -3.20 -17.79 -23.73
C VAL A 191 -2.54 -19.16 -23.81
N ILE A 192 -2.16 -19.61 -25.01
CA ILE A 192 -1.44 -20.87 -25.21
C ILE A 192 -0.13 -20.87 -24.42
N GLY A 193 0.66 -19.80 -24.50
CA GLY A 193 1.89 -19.65 -23.75
C GLY A 193 1.70 -19.71 -22.21
N ILE A 194 0.61 -19.14 -21.69
CA ILE A 194 0.27 -19.23 -20.27
C ILE A 194 -0.12 -20.66 -19.92
N LEU A 195 -0.98 -21.31 -20.71
CA LEU A 195 -1.43 -22.68 -20.47
C LEU A 195 -0.29 -23.71 -20.55
N LEU A 196 0.64 -23.53 -21.50
CA LEU A 196 1.85 -24.37 -21.59
C LEU A 196 2.74 -24.24 -20.35
N ARG A 197 2.91 -23.01 -19.82
CA ARG A 197 3.65 -22.78 -18.58
C ARG A 197 2.91 -23.32 -17.37
N ALA A 198 1.60 -23.12 -17.31
CA ALA A 198 0.75 -23.60 -16.22
C ALA A 198 0.65 -25.13 -16.19
N ARG A 199 0.78 -25.79 -17.33
CA ARG A 199 0.53 -27.24 -17.52
C ARG A 199 -0.83 -27.70 -16.96
N SER A 200 -1.77 -26.79 -16.81
CA SER A 200 -3.09 -27.02 -16.21
C SER A 200 -4.01 -25.84 -16.49
N ILE A 201 -5.32 -26.10 -16.52
CA ILE A 201 -6.37 -25.09 -16.60
C ILE A 201 -6.86 -24.63 -15.21
N LYS A 202 -6.31 -25.20 -14.13
CA LYS A 202 -6.72 -24.84 -12.77
C LYS A 202 -6.29 -23.39 -12.42
N PRO A 203 -7.13 -22.59 -11.73
CA PRO A 203 -6.85 -21.18 -11.44
C PRO A 203 -5.49 -20.93 -10.76
N HIS A 204 -5.12 -21.74 -9.77
CA HIS A 204 -3.84 -21.62 -9.07
C HIS A 204 -2.63 -21.88 -9.98
N ALA A 205 -2.74 -22.82 -10.93
CA ALA A 205 -1.66 -23.08 -11.87
C ALA A 205 -1.49 -21.94 -12.88
N ILE A 206 -2.60 -21.37 -13.34
CA ILE A 206 -2.60 -20.17 -14.18
C ILE A 206 -2.00 -18.98 -13.41
N ALA A 207 -2.41 -18.77 -12.17
CA ALA A 207 -1.87 -17.69 -11.32
C ALA A 207 -0.35 -17.83 -11.12
N ARG A 208 0.17 -19.04 -10.94
CA ARG A 208 1.63 -19.31 -10.89
C ARG A 208 2.32 -19.00 -12.23
N ALA A 209 1.69 -19.33 -13.35
CA ALA A 209 2.23 -19.05 -14.68
C ALA A 209 2.26 -17.55 -15.03
N LEU A 210 1.50 -16.72 -14.31
CA LEU A 210 1.49 -15.26 -14.44
C LEU A 210 2.60 -14.57 -13.65
N ASN A 211 3.34 -15.28 -12.81
CA ASN A 211 4.46 -14.70 -12.07
C ASN A 211 5.50 -14.11 -13.03
N ARG A 212 6.04 -12.95 -12.64
CA ARG A 212 7.24 -12.38 -13.24
C ARG A 212 8.37 -12.50 -12.21
N VAL A 213 9.44 -13.17 -12.56
CA VAL A 213 10.55 -13.46 -11.64
C VAL A 213 11.83 -12.92 -12.25
N GLY A 214 12.52 -12.06 -11.50
CA GLY A 214 13.82 -11.51 -11.88
C GLY A 214 14.94 -12.54 -11.86
N THR A 215 16.14 -12.09 -12.11
CA THR A 215 17.34 -12.94 -12.15
C THR A 215 17.86 -13.26 -10.75
N GLY A 216 18.51 -14.42 -10.58
CA GLY A 216 19.15 -14.80 -9.31
C GLY A 216 18.18 -15.14 -8.16
N CYS A 217 16.90 -15.29 -8.43
CA CYS A 217 15.92 -15.63 -7.40
C CYS A 217 16.01 -17.09 -6.97
N THR A 218 15.86 -17.35 -5.67
CA THR A 218 15.77 -18.69 -5.09
C THR A 218 14.38 -18.87 -4.49
N ILE A 219 13.56 -19.74 -5.11
CA ILE A 219 12.20 -20.02 -4.66
C ILE A 219 12.14 -21.50 -4.28
N HIS A 220 11.84 -21.78 -2.99
CA HIS A 220 11.73 -23.15 -2.54
C HIS A 220 10.59 -23.88 -3.25
N PRO A 221 10.73 -25.17 -3.65
CA PRO A 221 9.71 -25.92 -4.39
C PRO A 221 8.34 -26.00 -3.70
N THR A 222 8.31 -25.95 -2.35
CA THR A 222 7.05 -25.97 -1.57
C THR A 222 6.41 -24.61 -1.40
N ALA A 223 7.07 -23.53 -1.83
CA ALA A 223 6.51 -22.18 -1.76
C ALA A 223 5.36 -22.02 -2.75
N VAL A 224 4.34 -21.26 -2.35
CA VAL A 224 3.21 -20.88 -3.20
C VAL A 224 3.38 -19.41 -3.60
N VAL A 225 3.69 -19.17 -4.87
CA VAL A 225 3.84 -17.82 -5.43
C VAL A 225 2.86 -17.69 -6.59
N GLU A 226 1.88 -16.80 -6.47
CA GLU A 226 0.75 -16.67 -7.39
C GLU A 226 0.53 -15.21 -7.79
N ALA A 227 0.53 -14.92 -9.10
CA ALA A 227 0.32 -13.59 -9.66
C ALA A 227 1.23 -12.50 -9.05
N CYS A 228 2.49 -12.85 -8.77
CA CYS A 228 3.48 -11.97 -8.15
C CYS A 228 4.49 -11.44 -9.16
N GLN A 229 5.05 -10.28 -8.85
CA GLN A 229 6.25 -9.76 -9.51
C GLN A 229 7.39 -9.75 -8.50
N LEU A 230 8.43 -10.53 -8.75
CA LEU A 230 9.64 -10.60 -7.94
C LEU A 230 10.77 -9.88 -8.68
N GLY A 231 11.48 -9.02 -7.97
CA GLY A 231 12.73 -8.40 -8.45
C GLY A 231 13.87 -9.40 -8.58
N ASN A 232 15.10 -8.92 -8.62
CA ASN A 232 16.30 -9.74 -8.71
C ASN A 232 16.75 -10.22 -7.33
N ASN A 233 17.39 -11.40 -7.27
CA ASN A 233 17.99 -11.97 -6.05
C ASN A 233 16.99 -12.10 -4.87
N VAL A 234 15.73 -12.35 -5.14
CA VAL A 234 14.70 -12.58 -4.10
C VAL A 234 14.80 -14.02 -3.61
N GLU A 235 14.76 -14.19 -2.29
CA GLU A 235 14.73 -15.49 -1.62
C GLU A 235 13.33 -15.78 -1.06
N VAL A 236 12.75 -16.93 -1.40
CA VAL A 236 11.45 -17.38 -0.89
C VAL A 236 11.61 -18.76 -0.26
N GLY A 237 11.43 -18.84 1.04
CA GLY A 237 11.62 -20.04 1.86
C GLY A 237 10.52 -21.09 1.73
N PRO A 238 10.71 -22.27 2.37
CA PRO A 238 9.75 -23.35 2.39
C PRO A 238 8.39 -22.92 2.90
N TYR A 239 7.33 -23.41 2.22
CA TYR A 239 5.93 -23.18 2.61
C TYR A 239 5.51 -21.70 2.72
N ALA A 240 6.34 -20.77 2.24
CA ALA A 240 5.94 -19.37 2.15
C ALA A 240 4.82 -19.20 1.11
N LEU A 241 3.90 -18.24 1.36
CA LEU A 241 2.77 -17.96 0.49
C LEU A 241 2.77 -16.49 0.09
N LEU A 242 2.89 -16.23 -1.22
CA LEU A 242 2.81 -14.90 -1.82
C LEU A 242 1.68 -14.88 -2.85
N ARG A 243 0.74 -13.94 -2.74
CA ARG A 243 -0.35 -13.74 -3.70
C ARG A 243 -0.51 -12.28 -4.08
N GLY A 244 -0.44 -11.98 -5.39
CA GLY A 244 -0.63 -10.63 -5.89
C GLY A 244 0.35 -9.61 -5.30
N CYS A 245 1.58 -10.02 -4.98
CA CYS A 245 2.58 -9.17 -4.36
C CYS A 245 3.58 -8.63 -5.38
N ILE A 246 4.10 -7.43 -5.09
CA ILE A 246 5.30 -6.91 -5.73
C ILE A 246 6.43 -6.94 -4.72
N VAL A 247 7.53 -7.58 -5.07
CA VAL A 247 8.68 -7.82 -4.20
C VAL A 247 9.92 -7.22 -4.85
N GLY A 248 10.58 -6.31 -4.14
CA GLY A 248 11.79 -5.64 -4.60
C GLY A 248 13.04 -6.52 -4.55
N ASP A 249 14.11 -6.04 -5.16
CA ASP A 249 15.38 -6.75 -5.28
C ASP A 249 15.97 -7.13 -3.92
N GLY A 250 16.52 -8.34 -3.82
CA GLY A 250 17.19 -8.84 -2.61
C GLY A 250 16.30 -9.05 -1.39
N ALA A 251 14.98 -8.95 -1.54
CA ALA A 251 14.07 -9.20 -0.42
C ALA A 251 14.06 -10.69 -0.02
N LYS A 252 13.81 -10.95 1.27
CA LYS A 252 13.79 -12.29 1.85
C LYS A 252 12.45 -12.60 2.49
N ILE A 253 11.80 -13.65 2.01
CA ILE A 253 10.55 -14.17 2.53
C ILE A 253 10.87 -15.52 3.17
N GLU A 254 10.81 -15.57 4.50
CA GLU A 254 11.23 -16.75 5.24
C GLU A 254 10.15 -17.85 5.27
N ASP A 255 10.49 -18.97 5.89
CA ASP A 255 9.67 -20.15 5.97
C ASP A 255 8.27 -19.85 6.55
N TYR A 256 7.23 -20.36 5.93
CA TYR A 256 5.82 -20.17 6.35
C TYR A 256 5.35 -18.70 6.39
N ALA A 257 6.14 -17.76 5.91
CA ALA A 257 5.70 -16.37 5.83
C ALA A 257 4.57 -16.21 4.81
N HIS A 258 3.64 -15.30 5.08
CA HIS A 258 2.48 -15.07 4.24
C HIS A 258 2.37 -13.59 3.88
N ALA A 259 2.25 -13.28 2.59
CA ALA A 259 1.87 -11.96 2.12
C ALA A 259 0.86 -12.05 0.98
N SER A 260 -0.17 -11.19 1.06
CA SER A 260 -1.17 -11.06 0.01
C SER A 260 -1.39 -9.59 -0.33
N VAL A 261 -1.45 -9.27 -1.63
CA VAL A 261 -1.73 -7.92 -2.15
C VAL A 261 -0.87 -6.86 -1.45
N SER A 262 0.43 -7.14 -1.34
CA SER A 262 1.38 -6.33 -0.57
C SER A 262 2.58 -5.94 -1.42
N VAL A 263 3.21 -4.83 -1.05
CA VAL A 263 4.45 -4.36 -1.64
C VAL A 263 5.57 -4.55 -0.63
N ILE A 264 6.57 -5.33 -1.01
CA ILE A 264 7.74 -5.63 -0.18
C ILE A 264 8.95 -4.96 -0.83
N GLY A 265 9.53 -3.98 -0.16
CA GLY A 265 10.64 -3.17 -0.68
C GLY A 265 11.94 -3.95 -0.87
N ALA A 266 12.89 -3.35 -1.57
CA ALA A 266 14.20 -3.95 -1.79
C ALA A 266 14.92 -4.24 -0.46
N GLY A 267 15.53 -5.43 -0.34
CA GLY A 267 16.23 -5.86 0.88
C GLY A 267 15.33 -6.04 2.11
N ALA A 268 14.03 -5.83 2.00
CA ALA A 268 13.11 -6.04 3.12
C ALA A 268 12.97 -7.53 3.45
N ARG A 269 12.65 -7.82 4.71
CA ARG A 269 12.58 -9.18 5.22
C ARG A 269 11.26 -9.46 5.91
N LEU A 270 10.59 -10.51 5.50
CA LEU A 270 9.41 -11.05 6.15
C LEU A 270 9.81 -12.35 6.85
N GLY A 271 9.87 -12.32 8.18
CA GLY A 271 10.35 -13.41 9.03
C GLY A 271 9.42 -14.60 9.06
N ARG A 272 9.89 -15.68 9.67
CA ARG A 272 9.15 -16.94 9.76
C ARG A 272 7.75 -16.76 10.32
N THR A 273 6.76 -17.36 9.69
CA THR A 273 5.35 -17.31 10.11
C THR A 273 4.76 -15.91 10.21
N ALA A 274 5.48 -14.86 9.83
CA ALA A 274 4.93 -13.50 9.79
C ALA A 274 3.89 -13.38 8.67
N MET A 275 2.80 -12.66 8.93
CA MET A 275 1.75 -12.40 7.97
C MET A 275 1.64 -10.90 7.68
N CYS A 276 1.78 -10.52 6.41
CA CYS A 276 1.59 -9.14 5.95
C CYS A 276 0.61 -9.10 4.77
N ASN A 277 -0.61 -8.61 5.01
CA ASN A 277 -1.62 -8.47 3.97
C ASN A 277 -1.96 -7.01 3.72
N PHE A 278 -2.19 -6.64 2.45
CA PHE A 278 -2.53 -5.27 2.05
C PHE A 278 -1.58 -4.21 2.62
N SER A 279 -0.30 -4.57 2.76
CA SER A 279 0.69 -3.79 3.48
C SER A 279 1.84 -3.35 2.57
N VAL A 280 2.54 -2.30 2.99
CA VAL A 280 3.69 -1.76 2.27
C VAL A 280 4.91 -1.77 3.19
N LEU A 281 5.94 -2.52 2.82
CA LEU A 281 7.23 -2.53 3.48
C LEU A 281 8.21 -1.69 2.63
N TYR A 282 8.79 -0.67 3.22
CA TYR A 282 9.85 0.11 2.58
C TYR A 282 11.16 -0.68 2.54
N PRO A 283 12.15 -0.26 1.74
CA PRO A 283 13.43 -0.94 1.67
C PRO A 283 14.07 -1.18 3.05
N GLY A 284 14.66 -2.37 3.23
CA GLY A 284 15.31 -2.75 4.48
C GLY A 284 14.40 -3.03 5.68
N ALA A 285 13.09 -2.82 5.57
CA ALA A 285 12.17 -3.11 6.67
C ALA A 285 12.17 -4.59 7.04
N PHE A 286 12.22 -4.90 8.32
CA PHE A 286 12.22 -6.26 8.82
C PHE A 286 11.06 -6.51 9.79
N VAL A 287 10.10 -7.30 9.37
CA VAL A 287 9.03 -7.85 10.21
C VAL A 287 9.45 -9.25 10.64
N SER A 288 9.76 -9.44 11.93
CA SER A 288 10.26 -10.70 12.48
C SER A 288 9.16 -11.75 12.61
N ALA A 289 9.49 -12.88 13.24
CA ALA A 289 8.62 -14.05 13.29
C ALA A 289 7.30 -13.81 14.05
N GLY A 290 6.24 -14.45 13.56
CA GLY A 290 4.90 -14.36 14.15
C GLY A 290 4.28 -12.97 13.97
N GLY A 291 3.07 -12.80 14.40
CA GLY A 291 2.33 -11.56 14.24
C GLY A 291 1.58 -11.46 12.92
N GLY A 292 0.40 -10.82 12.99
CA GLY A 292 -0.43 -10.50 11.84
C GLY A 292 -0.45 -9.00 11.61
N TRP A 293 -0.19 -8.59 10.36
CA TRP A 293 -0.12 -7.20 9.96
C TRP A 293 -0.99 -7.00 8.74
N GLN A 294 -2.03 -6.21 8.88
CA GLN A 294 -2.90 -5.87 7.77
C GLN A 294 -3.03 -4.36 7.64
N MET A 295 -3.05 -3.86 6.41
CA MET A 295 -3.17 -2.43 6.13
C MET A 295 -2.11 -1.59 6.88
N CYS A 296 -0.86 -2.07 6.91
CA CYS A 296 0.25 -1.44 7.61
C CYS A 296 1.30 -0.88 6.65
N VAL A 297 1.98 0.18 7.07
CA VAL A 297 3.16 0.72 6.36
C VAL A 297 4.37 0.64 7.28
N PHE A 298 5.43 -0.01 6.81
CA PHE A 298 6.71 -0.12 7.53
C PHE A 298 7.75 0.75 6.83
N GLY A 299 8.30 1.70 7.55
CA GLY A 299 9.33 2.63 7.03
C GLY A 299 10.65 1.94 6.70
N ARG A 300 11.57 2.68 6.07
CA ARG A 300 12.92 2.19 5.75
C ARG A 300 13.64 1.71 7.02
N ASP A 301 14.24 0.54 6.94
CA ASP A 301 15.02 -0.06 8.03
C ASP A 301 14.25 -0.16 9.36
N ALA A 302 12.92 -0.11 9.32
CA ALA A 302 12.10 -0.36 10.49
C ALA A 302 12.23 -1.83 10.91
N PHE A 303 12.36 -2.07 12.21
CA PHE A 303 12.45 -3.40 12.79
C PHE A 303 11.25 -3.67 13.70
N VAL A 304 10.59 -4.78 13.47
CA VAL A 304 9.48 -5.25 14.31
C VAL A 304 9.82 -6.62 14.84
N ALA A 305 9.94 -6.72 16.17
CA ALA A 305 10.31 -7.94 16.85
C ALA A 305 9.18 -8.98 16.85
N MET A 306 9.53 -10.21 17.22
CA MET A 306 8.64 -11.36 17.27
C MET A 306 7.37 -11.07 18.10
N THR A 307 6.22 -11.51 17.61
CA THR A 307 4.91 -11.42 18.28
C THR A 307 4.39 -10.00 18.57
N ALA A 308 5.08 -8.95 18.12
CA ALA A 308 4.47 -7.63 18.08
C ALA A 308 3.30 -7.65 17.07
N THR A 309 2.24 -6.87 17.33
CA THR A 309 1.04 -6.87 16.48
C THR A 309 0.34 -5.52 16.49
N ALA A 310 -0.47 -5.27 15.48
CA ALA A 310 -1.36 -4.13 15.40
C ALA A 310 -2.81 -4.58 15.21
N TYR A 311 -3.73 -3.87 15.85
CA TYR A 311 -5.15 -3.98 15.51
C TYR A 311 -5.39 -3.26 14.19
N ASP A 312 -6.27 -3.82 13.37
CA ASP A 312 -6.54 -3.36 12.01
C ASP A 312 -8.03 -3.13 11.75
N LEU A 313 -8.92 -3.65 12.61
CA LEU A 313 -10.36 -3.63 12.42
C LEU A 313 -11.06 -2.99 13.62
N SER A 314 -11.89 -1.97 13.36
CA SER A 314 -12.73 -1.31 14.35
C SER A 314 -14.16 -1.85 14.30
N PHE A 315 -14.68 -2.29 15.45
CA PHE A 315 -16.06 -2.75 15.60
C PHE A 315 -17.04 -1.63 15.96
N GLY A 316 -16.54 -0.52 16.53
CA GLY A 316 -17.41 0.51 17.09
C GLY A 316 -17.73 1.67 16.14
N GLY A 317 -16.86 1.98 15.19
CA GLY A 317 -17.03 3.11 14.28
C GLY A 317 -15.83 3.31 13.40
N PRO A 318 -15.83 4.30 12.49
CA PRO A 318 -14.70 4.61 11.65
C PRO A 318 -13.42 4.88 12.46
N ILE A 319 -12.30 4.37 11.98
CA ILE A 319 -11.00 4.55 12.61
C ILE A 319 -10.63 6.04 12.57
N ARG A 320 -10.10 6.54 13.68
CA ARG A 320 -9.61 7.91 13.80
C ARG A 320 -8.08 7.92 13.69
N VAL A 321 -7.57 8.93 13.01
CA VAL A 321 -6.13 9.14 12.78
C VAL A 321 -5.74 10.57 13.10
N VAL A 322 -4.46 10.81 13.35
CA VAL A 322 -3.93 12.16 13.47
C VAL A 322 -3.58 12.66 12.07
N HIS A 323 -4.24 13.72 11.63
CA HIS A 323 -3.96 14.40 10.37
C HIS A 323 -3.87 15.90 10.59
N ARG A 324 -2.76 16.53 10.17
CA ARG A 324 -2.51 17.97 10.35
C ARG A 324 -2.72 18.46 11.77
N GLY A 325 -2.27 17.68 12.75
CA GLY A 325 -2.37 18.03 14.17
C GLY A 325 -3.75 17.81 14.82
N ALA A 326 -4.74 17.36 14.06
CA ALA A 326 -6.08 17.06 14.58
C ALA A 326 -6.39 15.56 14.48
N VAL A 327 -7.23 15.07 15.41
CA VAL A 327 -7.76 13.70 15.36
C VAL A 327 -9.03 13.69 14.53
N VAL A 328 -8.98 13.10 13.34
CA VAL A 328 -10.06 13.06 12.35
C VAL A 328 -10.46 11.64 11.99
N SER A 329 -11.65 11.45 11.42
CA SER A 329 -12.08 10.17 10.88
C SER A 329 -11.32 9.84 9.58
N ALA A 330 -10.83 8.60 9.46
CA ALA A 330 -10.29 8.07 8.21
C ALA A 330 -11.37 7.49 7.30
N GLU A 331 -12.62 7.58 7.71
CA GLU A 331 -13.81 7.05 7.00
C GLU A 331 -13.67 5.58 6.58
N THR A 332 -12.95 4.79 7.39
CA THR A 332 -12.77 3.35 7.21
C THR A 332 -12.80 2.63 8.54
N HIS A 333 -13.26 1.38 8.53
CA HIS A 333 -13.22 0.47 9.68
C HIS A 333 -12.00 -0.46 9.65
N PHE A 334 -11.22 -0.42 8.55
CA PHE A 334 -10.10 -1.32 8.34
C PHE A 334 -8.83 -0.51 7.99
N LEU A 335 -7.93 -0.40 8.96
CA LEU A 335 -6.66 0.33 8.84
C LEU A 335 -5.73 -0.08 9.98
N GLY A 336 -4.56 -0.59 9.67
CA GLY A 336 -3.52 -0.92 10.64
C GLY A 336 -2.75 0.31 11.14
N VAL A 337 -1.42 0.24 11.09
CA VAL A 337 -0.53 1.26 11.63
C VAL A 337 0.55 1.67 10.62
N ALA A 338 1.12 2.86 10.82
CA ALA A 338 2.37 3.25 10.18
C ALA A 338 3.52 3.18 11.19
N ILE A 339 4.62 2.53 10.81
CA ILE A 339 5.85 2.46 11.59
C ILE A 339 6.91 3.26 10.86
N GLY A 340 7.42 4.31 11.50
CA GLY A 340 8.38 5.24 10.92
C GLY A 340 9.72 4.60 10.54
N HIS A 341 10.54 5.36 9.85
CA HIS A 341 11.87 4.93 9.44
C HIS A 341 12.77 4.61 10.65
N ARG A 342 13.52 3.51 10.56
CA ARG A 342 14.46 3.06 11.62
C ARG A 342 13.81 2.83 12.98
N ALA A 343 12.49 2.91 13.08
CA ALA A 343 11.79 2.60 14.33
C ALA A 343 11.97 1.14 14.71
N LYS A 344 12.08 0.87 16.01
CA LYS A 344 12.27 -0.46 16.58
C LYS A 344 11.13 -0.78 17.51
N ILE A 345 10.35 -1.79 17.15
CA ILE A 345 9.20 -2.27 17.94
C ILE A 345 9.62 -3.56 18.63
N GLY A 346 9.62 -3.57 19.93
CA GLY A 346 9.96 -4.72 20.77
C GLY A 346 8.91 -5.82 20.71
N ALA A 347 9.30 -6.99 21.21
CA ALA A 347 8.41 -8.16 21.27
C ALA A 347 7.16 -7.88 22.13
N HIS A 348 6.04 -8.51 21.77
CA HIS A 348 4.75 -8.42 22.45
C HIS A 348 4.12 -7.01 22.53
N VAL A 349 4.68 -6.01 21.84
CA VAL A 349 4.05 -4.70 21.73
C VAL A 349 2.76 -4.83 20.92
N LYS A 350 1.67 -4.32 21.47
CA LYS A 350 0.36 -4.24 20.81
C LYS A 350 0.05 -2.79 20.47
N MET A 351 -0.30 -2.52 19.23
CA MET A 351 -0.61 -1.16 18.76
C MET A 351 -2.08 -1.07 18.33
N GLY A 352 -2.72 0.05 18.68
CA GLY A 352 -4.07 0.35 18.20
C GLY A 352 -4.09 0.70 16.71
N TYR A 353 -5.20 0.46 16.05
CA TYR A 353 -5.41 0.82 14.65
C TYR A 353 -5.29 2.34 14.41
N GLY A 354 -4.88 2.73 13.22
CA GLY A 354 -4.76 4.14 12.81
C GLY A 354 -3.57 4.90 13.41
N MET A 355 -2.72 4.25 14.22
CA MET A 355 -1.56 4.89 14.84
C MET A 355 -0.42 5.09 13.84
N ALA A 356 0.36 6.15 14.08
CA ALA A 356 1.63 6.42 13.41
C ALA A 356 2.75 6.47 14.46
N VAL A 357 3.70 5.55 14.38
CA VAL A 357 4.89 5.50 15.24
C VAL A 357 5.97 6.36 14.58
N PRO A 358 6.57 7.34 15.28
CA PRO A 358 7.57 8.24 14.70
C PRO A 358 8.82 7.52 14.17
N ASN A 359 9.56 8.21 13.30
CA ASN A 359 10.90 7.80 12.91
C ASN A 359 11.80 7.63 14.15
N ASP A 360 12.74 6.68 14.08
CA ASP A 360 13.73 6.39 15.12
C ASP A 360 13.15 6.01 16.49
N ALA A 361 11.83 5.82 16.59
CA ALA A 361 11.20 5.42 17.85
C ALA A 361 11.70 4.05 18.31
N PHE A 362 11.87 3.90 19.62
CA PHE A 362 12.17 2.62 20.25
C PHE A 362 11.08 2.29 21.27
N LEU A 363 10.20 1.37 20.92
CA LEU A 363 9.05 0.98 21.73
C LEU A 363 9.24 -0.44 22.26
N VAL A 364 9.12 -0.62 23.56
CA VAL A 364 9.19 -1.92 24.25
C VAL A 364 7.92 -2.18 25.04
N ALA A 365 7.56 -3.45 25.18
CA ALA A 365 6.45 -3.85 26.04
C ALA A 365 6.73 -3.52 27.52
N PRO A 366 5.70 -3.30 28.34
CA PRO A 366 5.85 -3.06 29.76
C PRO A 366 6.65 -4.18 30.43
N SER A 367 7.60 -3.81 31.29
CA SER A 367 8.46 -4.78 31.97
C SER A 367 7.72 -5.62 33.00
N GLY A 368 6.55 -5.16 33.45
CA GLY A 368 5.71 -5.84 34.42
C GLY A 368 5.13 -7.18 33.92
N ASP A 369 4.99 -7.33 32.58
CA ASP A 369 4.44 -8.56 31.97
C ASP A 369 5.50 -9.65 31.76
N VAL A 370 6.78 -9.35 32.03
CA VAL A 370 7.90 -10.28 31.84
C VAL A 370 8.27 -10.90 33.17
N LEU A 371 8.07 -12.21 33.34
CA LEU A 371 8.46 -12.91 34.54
C LEU A 371 9.98 -12.81 34.75
N ARG A 372 10.37 -12.26 35.89
CA ARG A 372 11.77 -12.07 36.30
C ARG A 372 12.11 -12.78 37.61
N LYS A 373 11.09 -13.04 38.43
CA LYS A 373 11.26 -13.65 39.73
C LYS A 373 10.13 -14.65 40.01
N TRP A 374 10.50 -15.85 40.39
CA TRP A 374 9.59 -16.89 40.90
C TRP A 374 9.85 -17.07 42.37
N PRO A 375 8.96 -16.68 43.31
CA PRO A 375 9.11 -16.92 44.74
C PRO A 375 8.97 -18.41 45.07
N ASP A 376 9.76 -18.91 46.01
CA ASP A 376 9.84 -20.32 46.37
C ASP A 376 8.55 -20.91 46.99
N ALA A 377 7.64 -20.03 47.47
CA ALA A 377 6.44 -20.40 48.15
C ALA A 377 5.18 -20.47 47.27
N ILE A 378 5.32 -20.40 45.95
CA ILE A 378 4.16 -20.45 45.04
C ILE A 378 3.85 -21.88 44.64
N GLU A 379 2.67 -22.35 45.10
CA GLU A 379 2.06 -23.61 44.66
C GLU A 379 0.82 -23.33 43.82
N GLY A 380 0.59 -24.16 42.79
CA GLY A 380 -0.57 -24.09 41.93
C GLY A 380 -0.47 -23.02 40.83
N ALA A 381 -1.63 -22.47 40.41
CA ALA A 381 -1.71 -21.49 39.33
C ALA A 381 -1.14 -20.14 39.76
N ALA A 382 -0.30 -19.56 38.92
CA ALA A 382 0.30 -18.24 39.15
C ALA A 382 0.09 -17.32 37.95
N THR A 383 0.12 -16.01 38.17
CA THR A 383 0.16 -14.97 37.13
C THR A 383 1.33 -14.06 37.37
N VAL A 384 1.72 -13.29 36.34
CA VAL A 384 2.79 -12.31 36.46
C VAL A 384 2.22 -10.96 36.87
N ARG A 385 2.80 -10.35 37.90
CA ARG A 385 2.51 -8.98 38.33
C ARG A 385 3.83 -8.27 38.64
N ASP A 386 4.09 -7.17 37.95
CA ASP A 386 5.31 -6.38 38.11
C ASP A 386 6.61 -7.21 37.98
N GLY A 387 6.62 -8.18 37.11
CA GLY A 387 7.74 -9.08 36.86
C GLY A 387 7.91 -10.22 37.89
N VAL A 388 6.98 -10.37 38.81
CA VAL A 388 7.01 -11.41 39.86
C VAL A 388 5.83 -12.36 39.65
N ALA A 389 6.06 -13.66 39.82
CA ALA A 389 4.97 -14.62 39.88
C ALA A 389 4.19 -14.42 41.20
N VAL A 390 2.84 -14.33 41.08
CA VAL A 390 1.91 -14.27 42.22
C VAL A 390 0.84 -15.31 42.05
N PRO A 391 0.35 -15.93 43.14
CA PRO A 391 -0.73 -16.93 43.09
C PRO A 391 -1.99 -16.36 42.41
N VAL A 392 -2.63 -17.15 41.57
CA VAL A 392 -4.00 -16.86 41.10
C VAL A 392 -4.94 -17.24 42.22
N VAL A 393 -5.48 -16.25 42.94
CA VAL A 393 -6.53 -16.46 43.93
C VAL A 393 -7.82 -16.81 43.16
N ALA A 394 -8.25 -18.06 43.26
CA ALA A 394 -9.57 -18.43 42.74
C ALA A 394 -10.66 -17.62 43.43
N PRO A 395 -11.67 -17.10 42.72
CA PRO A 395 -12.81 -16.48 43.37
C PRO A 395 -13.44 -17.48 44.35
N LYS A 396 -13.62 -17.07 45.63
CA LYS A 396 -14.37 -17.90 46.55
C LYS A 396 -15.72 -18.25 45.95
N PRO A 397 -16.13 -19.54 45.96
CA PRO A 397 -17.48 -19.87 45.54
C PRO A 397 -18.47 -19.02 46.34
N ALA A 398 -19.42 -18.43 45.68
CA ALA A 398 -20.50 -17.71 46.34
C ALA A 398 -21.21 -18.64 47.34
N PRO A 399 -21.61 -18.15 48.53
CA PRO A 399 -22.24 -18.94 49.57
C PRO A 399 -23.57 -19.54 49.10
#